data_c51fdf298a2bf1499d19fd6845095a42
#
_entry.id   c51fdf298a2bf1499d19fd6845095a42
#
_cell.length_a   1.000
_cell.length_b   1.000
_cell.length_c   1.000
_cell.angle_alpha   90.00
_cell.angle_beta   90.00
_cell.angle_gamma   90.00
#
_symmetry.space_group_name_H-M   'P 1'
#
loop_
_entity.id
_entity.type
_entity.pdbx_description
1 polymer ?
#
loop_
_entity_poly.entity_id
_entity_poly.type
_entity_poly.pdbx_seq_one_letter_code
_entity_poly.pdbx_strand_id
1 'polypeptide(L)'
;MFPNPPGLLRLEPHSEGLRERIWWGSASNATAIWAAQHGMNLQSSTLKEDETGEPFHIQQAKQIRRYREAWKEAGHAREPRVSVSRSIFALVDDRDRAYFGRGKDSDQVGTIDNMRAIFGRSYAAEPDELVEELKMDEAIAEADTLLLTVPNQLGVDYNTHVIEAILQHVAPALGWR
;
A
#
# COMPACT_ATOMS: atom_id res chain seq x y z
N MET A 1 -34.69 -15.36 -18.83
CA MET A 1 -33.70 -15.61 -17.77
C MET A 1 -33.22 -17.04 -17.90
N PHE A 2 -31.93 -17.25 -18.13
CA PHE A 2 -31.41 -18.64 -18.24
C PHE A 2 -31.25 -19.19 -16.82
N PRO A 3 -31.65 -20.44 -16.56
CA PRO A 3 -31.46 -21.05 -15.25
C PRO A 3 -29.99 -21.25 -14.96
N ASN A 4 -29.56 -20.92 -13.73
CA ASN A 4 -28.21 -21.24 -13.29
C ASN A 4 -28.04 -22.76 -13.21
N PRO A 5 -26.87 -23.30 -13.62
CA PRO A 5 -26.57 -24.71 -13.41
C PRO A 5 -26.54 -25.00 -11.91
N PRO A 6 -26.88 -26.26 -11.52
CA PRO A 6 -26.78 -26.65 -10.13
C PRO A 6 -25.33 -26.62 -9.64
N GLY A 7 -25.11 -26.14 -8.39
CA GLY A 7 -23.80 -26.06 -7.76
C GLY A 7 -23.23 -24.66 -7.74
N LEU A 8 -21.96 -24.54 -7.37
CA LEU A 8 -21.24 -23.26 -7.31
C LEU A 8 -20.94 -22.75 -8.73
N LEU A 9 -21.25 -21.48 -8.97
CA LEU A 9 -20.88 -20.81 -10.21
C LEU A 9 -19.38 -20.62 -10.26
N ARG A 10 -18.78 -20.88 -11.44
CA ARG A 10 -17.36 -20.61 -11.69
C ARG A 10 -17.18 -19.17 -12.13
N LEU A 11 -16.08 -18.56 -11.70
CA LEU A 11 -15.62 -17.31 -12.27
C LEU A 11 -15.04 -17.60 -13.67
N GLU A 12 -15.56 -16.92 -14.68
CA GLU A 12 -15.12 -17.10 -16.06
C GLU A 12 -14.49 -15.80 -16.61
N PRO A 13 -13.43 -15.91 -17.42
CA PRO A 13 -12.75 -17.16 -17.83
C PRO A 13 -12.05 -17.83 -16.64
N HIS A 14 -12.16 -19.16 -16.55
CA HIS A 14 -11.54 -19.92 -15.48
C HIS A 14 -10.00 -19.78 -15.54
N SER A 15 -9.39 -19.48 -14.39
CA SER A 15 -7.95 -19.33 -14.24
C SER A 15 -7.50 -20.13 -13.02
N GLU A 16 -6.75 -21.19 -13.23
CA GLU A 16 -6.19 -22.00 -12.16
C GLU A 16 -5.28 -21.13 -11.27
N GLY A 17 -5.36 -21.30 -9.95
CA GLY A 17 -4.58 -20.52 -8.98
C GLY A 17 -4.92 -19.02 -8.93
N LEU A 18 -6.07 -18.58 -9.46
CA LEU A 18 -6.46 -17.16 -9.45
C LEU A 18 -6.45 -16.57 -8.04
N ARG A 19 -6.93 -17.31 -7.04
CA ARG A 19 -6.95 -16.83 -5.63
C ARG A 19 -5.56 -16.42 -5.13
N GLU A 20 -4.53 -17.13 -5.50
CA GLU A 20 -3.15 -16.86 -5.10
C GLU A 20 -2.57 -15.59 -5.72
N ARG A 21 -3.20 -15.10 -6.80
CA ARG A 21 -2.84 -13.86 -7.50
C ARG A 21 -3.69 -12.66 -7.11
N ILE A 22 -4.74 -12.87 -6.32
CA ILE A 22 -5.59 -11.78 -5.81
C ILE A 22 -4.82 -11.03 -4.73
N TRP A 23 -4.84 -9.71 -4.83
CA TRP A 23 -4.43 -8.78 -3.80
C TRP A 23 -5.68 -8.16 -3.19
N TRP A 24 -5.91 -8.44 -1.91
CA TRP A 24 -7.09 -7.92 -1.22
C TRP A 24 -6.79 -6.59 -0.57
N GLY A 25 -7.47 -5.53 -1.01
CA GLY A 25 -7.40 -4.20 -0.40
C GLY A 25 -8.09 -4.19 0.95
N SER A 26 -7.38 -3.84 2.01
CA SER A 26 -7.92 -3.88 3.36
C SER A 26 -7.66 -2.60 4.14
N ALA A 27 -8.72 -1.94 4.60
CA ALA A 27 -8.65 -0.81 5.53
C ALA A 27 -8.77 -1.25 6.99
N SER A 28 -9.40 -2.39 7.31
CA SER A 28 -9.58 -2.88 8.68
C SER A 28 -8.71 -4.11 8.99
N ASN A 29 -8.40 -4.32 10.27
CA ASN A 29 -7.70 -5.53 10.70
C ASN A 29 -8.53 -6.79 10.45
N ALA A 30 -9.84 -6.73 10.62
CA ALA A 30 -10.74 -7.86 10.40
C ALA A 30 -10.70 -8.36 8.95
N THR A 31 -10.72 -7.45 7.95
CA THR A 31 -10.66 -7.84 6.55
C THR A 31 -9.27 -8.30 6.11
N ALA A 32 -8.20 -7.83 6.77
CA ALA A 32 -6.85 -8.35 6.55
C ALA A 32 -6.72 -9.81 7.04
N ILE A 33 -7.23 -10.11 8.24
CA ILE A 33 -7.29 -11.48 8.77
C ILE A 33 -8.13 -12.38 7.87
N TRP A 34 -9.28 -11.91 7.41
CA TRP A 34 -10.15 -12.65 6.49
C TRP A 34 -9.42 -12.98 5.17
N ALA A 35 -8.67 -12.02 4.60
CA ALA A 35 -7.88 -12.25 3.39
C ALA A 35 -6.79 -13.33 3.60
N ALA A 36 -6.14 -13.32 4.77
CA ALA A 36 -5.18 -14.35 5.16
C ALA A 36 -5.81 -15.73 5.22
N GLN A 37 -6.95 -15.86 5.91
CA GLN A 37 -7.69 -17.13 6.04
C GLN A 37 -8.10 -17.71 4.69
N HIS A 38 -8.35 -16.83 3.69
CA HIS A 38 -8.75 -17.25 2.34
C HIS A 38 -7.58 -17.41 1.37
N GLY A 39 -6.32 -17.24 1.83
CA GLY A 39 -5.13 -17.46 1.00
C GLY A 39 -4.93 -16.39 -0.09
N MET A 40 -5.38 -15.16 0.12
CA MET A 40 -5.16 -14.02 -0.77
C MET A 40 -4.03 -13.13 -0.26
N ASN A 41 -3.29 -12.47 -1.16
CA ASN A 41 -2.28 -11.49 -0.79
C ASN A 41 -2.91 -10.24 -0.20
N LEU A 42 -2.18 -9.51 0.64
CA LEU A 42 -2.65 -8.28 1.27
C LEU A 42 -2.15 -7.04 0.53
N GLN A 43 -3.08 -6.16 0.15
CA GLN A 43 -2.82 -4.77 -0.14
C GLN A 43 -3.28 -3.95 1.07
N SER A 44 -2.35 -3.51 1.93
CA SER A 44 -2.70 -2.56 2.99
C SER A 44 -2.99 -1.20 2.36
N SER A 45 -4.23 -0.73 2.55
CA SER A 45 -4.80 0.40 1.81
C SER A 45 -4.07 1.73 2.08
N THR A 46 -4.28 2.73 1.22
CA THR A 46 -3.84 4.13 1.43
C THR A 46 -4.61 4.84 2.55
N LEU A 47 -5.68 4.23 3.00
CA LEU A 47 -6.43 4.62 4.19
C LEU A 47 -6.64 3.41 5.09
N LYS A 48 -6.80 3.65 6.36
CA LYS A 48 -7.11 2.63 7.36
C LYS A 48 -8.17 3.14 8.33
N GLU A 49 -8.96 2.21 8.88
CA GLU A 49 -9.75 2.50 10.07
C GLU A 49 -8.82 2.88 11.22
N ASP A 50 -9.04 4.06 11.81
CA ASP A 50 -8.21 4.56 12.90
C ASP A 50 -8.66 3.94 14.22
N GLU A 51 -8.08 2.79 14.54
CA GLU A 51 -8.42 2.01 15.73
C GLU A 51 -7.67 2.46 16.99
N THR A 52 -6.51 3.11 16.84
CA THR A 52 -5.59 3.34 17.96
C THR A 52 -5.13 4.77 18.12
N GLY A 53 -5.31 5.64 17.13
CA GLY A 53 -4.79 7.01 17.11
C GLY A 53 -3.26 7.09 16.89
N GLU A 54 -2.60 5.98 16.64
CA GLU A 54 -1.17 5.95 16.30
C GLU A 54 -0.94 6.41 14.86
N PRO A 55 0.30 6.78 14.48
CA PRO A 55 0.64 7.11 13.10
C PRO A 55 0.22 6.02 12.12
N PHE A 56 -0.16 6.42 10.90
CA PHE A 56 -0.67 5.54 9.87
C PHE A 56 0.24 4.33 9.58
N HIS A 57 1.55 4.56 9.40
CA HIS A 57 2.51 3.51 9.11
C HIS A 57 2.65 2.48 10.25
N ILE A 58 2.49 2.92 11.50
CA ILE A 58 2.50 2.03 12.67
C ILE A 58 1.26 1.12 12.66
N GLN A 59 0.08 1.70 12.42
CA GLN A 59 -1.15 0.94 12.34
C GLN A 59 -1.15 -0.06 11.17
N GLN A 60 -0.55 0.31 10.03
CA GLN A 60 -0.39 -0.60 8.90
C GLN A 60 0.60 -1.74 9.21
N ALA A 61 1.75 -1.44 9.83
CA ALA A 61 2.70 -2.47 10.22
C ALA A 61 2.07 -3.50 11.16
N LYS A 62 1.27 -3.04 12.14
CA LYS A 62 0.49 -3.92 13.03
C LYS A 62 -0.53 -4.76 12.26
N GLN A 63 -1.22 -4.20 11.27
CA GLN A 63 -2.15 -4.94 10.41
C GLN A 63 -1.42 -6.03 9.61
N ILE A 64 -0.25 -5.73 9.06
CA ILE A 64 0.58 -6.68 8.30
C ILE A 64 1.01 -7.85 9.20
N ARG A 65 1.45 -7.57 10.42
CA ARG A 65 1.85 -8.63 11.39
C ARG A 65 0.66 -9.54 11.72
N ARG A 66 -0.53 -8.98 12.01
CA ARG A 66 -1.76 -9.76 12.25
C ARG A 66 -2.18 -10.60 11.05
N TYR A 67 -2.04 -10.04 9.84
CA TYR A 67 -2.30 -10.79 8.61
C TYR A 67 -1.36 -12.00 8.47
N ARG A 68 -0.05 -11.82 8.72
CA ARG A 68 0.94 -12.90 8.65
C ARG A 68 0.70 -13.98 9.71
N GLU A 69 0.31 -13.60 10.93
CA GLU A 69 -0.08 -14.53 11.99
C GLU A 69 -1.29 -15.38 11.55
N ALA A 70 -2.36 -14.74 11.08
CA ALA A 70 -3.56 -15.43 10.59
C ALA A 70 -3.27 -16.33 9.37
N TRP A 71 -2.34 -15.91 8.49
CA TRP A 71 -1.88 -16.73 7.37
C TRP A 71 -1.21 -18.02 7.84
N LYS A 72 -0.31 -17.91 8.82
CA LYS A 72 0.37 -19.06 9.40
C LYS A 72 -0.60 -20.00 10.09
N GLU A 73 -1.55 -19.47 10.85
CA GLU A 73 -2.60 -20.25 11.51
C GLU A 73 -3.51 -20.99 10.51
N ALA A 74 -3.78 -20.38 9.35
CA ALA A 74 -4.57 -21.01 8.29
C ALA A 74 -3.84 -22.15 7.57
N GLY A 75 -2.52 -22.31 7.76
CA GLY A 75 -1.74 -23.46 7.25
C GLY A 75 -1.53 -23.46 5.75
N HIS A 76 -1.51 -22.32 5.09
CA HIS A 76 -1.24 -22.21 3.65
C HIS A 76 0.21 -22.62 3.33
N ALA A 77 0.39 -23.39 2.23
CA ALA A 77 1.70 -23.91 1.82
C ALA A 77 2.64 -22.86 1.21
N ARG A 78 2.07 -21.79 0.62
CA ARG A 78 2.86 -20.71 0.02
C ARG A 78 3.10 -19.57 1.01
N GLU A 79 4.13 -18.78 0.75
CA GLU A 79 4.35 -17.53 1.48
C GLU A 79 3.38 -16.44 1.01
N PRO A 80 2.84 -15.62 1.93
CA PRO A 80 1.98 -14.51 1.57
C PRO A 80 2.81 -13.36 0.99
N ARG A 81 2.20 -12.55 0.13
CA ARG A 81 2.78 -11.28 -0.32
C ARG A 81 1.97 -10.11 0.26
N VAL A 82 2.69 -9.09 0.67
CA VAL A 82 2.11 -7.88 1.26
C VAL A 82 2.58 -6.66 0.49
N SER A 83 1.66 -5.78 0.15
CA SER A 83 1.97 -4.49 -0.45
C SER A 83 1.41 -3.32 0.37
N VAL A 84 2.12 -2.20 0.32
CA VAL A 84 1.67 -0.90 0.80
C VAL A 84 1.75 0.13 -0.31
N SER A 85 0.92 1.16 -0.24
CA SER A 85 0.96 2.29 -1.19
C SER A 85 1.49 3.54 -0.53
N ARG A 86 2.33 4.30 -1.27
CA ARG A 86 2.84 5.61 -0.84
C ARG A 86 2.86 6.61 -1.98
N SER A 87 2.58 7.86 -1.65
CA SER A 87 2.86 9.00 -2.50
C SER A 87 4.26 9.51 -2.14
N ILE A 88 5.23 9.32 -3.05
CA ILE A 88 6.64 9.64 -2.82
C ILE A 88 7.11 10.59 -3.93
N PHE A 89 7.71 11.70 -3.54
CA PHE A 89 8.19 12.75 -4.45
C PHE A 89 9.60 13.17 -4.04
N ALA A 90 10.61 12.72 -4.79
CA ALA A 90 11.98 13.18 -4.62
C ALA A 90 12.11 14.57 -5.24
N LEU A 91 12.50 15.58 -4.45
CA LEU A 91 12.62 16.97 -4.89
C LEU A 91 13.98 17.18 -5.53
N VAL A 92 14.14 16.81 -6.79
CA VAL A 92 15.42 16.88 -7.51
C VAL A 92 15.58 18.16 -8.34
N ASP A 93 14.48 18.83 -8.68
CA ASP A 93 14.52 20.09 -9.44
C ASP A 93 13.56 21.16 -8.87
N ASP A 94 13.59 22.36 -9.47
CA ASP A 94 12.76 23.50 -9.01
C ASP A 94 11.27 23.27 -9.28
N ARG A 95 10.92 22.46 -10.28
CA ARG A 95 9.54 22.11 -10.59
C ARG A 95 8.97 21.18 -9.52
N ASP A 96 9.74 20.21 -9.05
CA ASP A 96 9.35 19.32 -7.95
C ASP A 96 9.12 20.13 -6.68
N ARG A 97 10.04 21.06 -6.37
CA ARG A 97 9.92 21.96 -5.22
C ARG A 97 8.69 22.86 -5.33
N ALA A 98 8.36 23.35 -6.54
CA ALA A 98 7.17 24.17 -6.77
C ALA A 98 5.87 23.38 -6.56
N TYR A 99 5.83 22.10 -6.94
CA TYR A 99 4.64 21.26 -6.82
C TYR A 99 4.48 20.63 -5.43
N PHE A 100 5.56 20.13 -4.84
CA PHE A 100 5.50 19.30 -3.65
C PHE A 100 6.33 19.83 -2.46
N GLY A 101 7.16 20.85 -2.64
CA GLY A 101 8.07 21.39 -1.61
C GLY A 101 7.42 22.31 -0.57
N ARG A 102 6.11 22.18 -0.30
CA ARG A 102 5.38 23.05 0.66
C ARG A 102 5.56 22.68 2.13
N GLY A 103 6.52 21.83 2.43
CA GLY A 103 6.80 21.34 3.79
C GLY A 103 6.32 19.93 4.03
N LYS A 104 6.59 19.44 5.25
CA LYS A 104 6.23 18.06 5.62
C LYS A 104 4.72 17.90 5.72
N ASP A 105 4.19 16.91 5.00
CA ASP A 105 2.81 16.49 5.13
C ASP A 105 2.63 15.63 6.39
N SER A 106 1.41 15.51 6.85
CA SER A 106 1.04 14.70 8.01
C SER A 106 -0.11 13.78 7.67
N ASP A 107 -0.23 12.70 8.43
CA ASP A 107 -1.39 11.82 8.34
C ASP A 107 -2.67 12.63 8.54
N GLN A 108 -3.67 12.36 7.71
CA GLN A 108 -4.96 13.03 7.77
C GLN A 108 -5.98 12.12 8.44
N VAL A 109 -6.78 12.68 9.35
CA VAL A 109 -7.87 11.94 10.00
C VAL A 109 -9.21 12.51 9.52
N GLY A 110 -10.11 11.62 9.14
CA GLY A 110 -11.43 11.98 8.65
C GLY A 110 -12.48 10.95 9.06
N THR A 111 -13.70 11.13 8.56
CA THR A 111 -14.82 10.20 8.77
C THR A 111 -15.34 9.73 7.42
N ILE A 112 -15.45 8.41 7.23
CA ILE A 112 -16.05 7.78 6.07
C ILE A 112 -17.15 6.83 6.59
N ASP A 113 -18.37 7.00 6.13
CA ASP A 113 -19.53 6.17 6.51
C ASP A 113 -19.66 5.98 8.04
N ASN A 114 -19.48 7.06 8.81
CA ASN A 114 -19.44 7.09 10.27
C ASN A 114 -18.27 6.35 10.94
N MET A 115 -17.30 5.91 10.16
CA MET A 115 -16.08 5.28 10.65
C MET A 115 -14.94 6.30 10.66
N ARG A 116 -14.20 6.39 11.77
CA ARG A 116 -12.98 7.20 11.83
C ARG A 116 -11.91 6.54 10.97
N ALA A 117 -11.39 7.28 10.02
CA ALA A 117 -10.37 6.82 9.08
C ALA A 117 -9.11 7.68 9.18
N ILE A 118 -7.95 7.05 9.03
CA ILE A 118 -6.66 7.71 8.92
C ILE A 118 -6.11 7.46 7.51
N PHE A 119 -5.56 8.52 6.91
CA PHE A 119 -4.95 8.52 5.59
C PHE A 119 -3.46 8.80 5.75
N GLY A 120 -2.63 8.03 5.08
CA GLY A 120 -1.19 8.23 5.11
C GLY A 120 -0.76 9.52 4.43
N ARG A 121 0.26 10.14 5.00
CA ARG A 121 0.90 11.34 4.45
C ARG A 121 1.59 11.07 3.11
N SER A 122 1.83 12.13 2.34
CA SER A 122 2.79 12.12 1.25
C SER A 122 4.21 12.32 1.79
N TYR A 123 5.17 11.70 1.14
CA TYR A 123 6.59 11.87 1.40
C TYR A 123 7.18 12.76 0.30
N ALA A 124 7.62 13.96 0.64
CA ALA A 124 8.20 14.91 -0.31
C ALA A 124 9.36 15.65 0.34
N ALA A 125 10.57 15.32 -0.08
CA ALA A 125 11.80 15.93 0.44
C ALA A 125 12.95 15.79 -0.58
N GLU A 126 14.07 16.44 -0.32
CA GLU A 126 15.33 16.18 -1.03
C GLU A 126 15.71 14.69 -0.86
N PRO A 127 16.38 14.05 -1.84
CA PRO A 127 16.57 12.60 -1.86
C PRO A 127 17.14 12.00 -0.57
N ASP A 128 18.15 12.62 0.03
CA ASP A 128 18.80 12.10 1.24
C ASP A 128 17.85 12.13 2.46
N GLU A 129 17.11 13.22 2.63
CA GLU A 129 16.10 13.35 3.69
C GLU A 129 14.95 12.38 3.46
N LEU A 130 14.51 12.24 2.22
CA LEU A 130 13.45 11.33 1.83
C LEU A 130 13.80 9.87 2.13
N VAL A 131 15.03 9.46 1.88
CA VAL A 131 15.53 8.11 2.21
C VAL A 131 15.46 7.87 3.73
N GLU A 132 15.88 8.83 4.55
CA GLU A 132 15.80 8.67 6.01
C GLU A 132 14.35 8.63 6.51
N GLU A 133 13.45 9.43 5.95
CA GLU A 133 12.03 9.36 6.29
C GLU A 133 11.38 8.01 5.93
N LEU A 134 11.72 7.46 4.77
CA LEU A 134 11.19 6.18 4.30
C LEU A 134 11.74 4.99 5.10
N LYS A 135 12.97 5.06 5.60
CA LYS A 135 13.53 4.07 6.55
C LYS A 135 12.75 3.99 7.87
N MET A 136 12.14 5.10 8.28
CA MET A 136 11.33 5.16 9.51
C MET A 136 9.90 4.67 9.32
N ASP A 137 9.46 4.39 8.08
CA ASP A 137 8.13 3.84 7.81
C ASP A 137 8.10 2.34 8.09
N GLU A 138 7.55 1.95 9.23
CA GLU A 138 7.47 0.53 9.65
C GLU A 138 6.68 -0.33 8.66
N ALA A 139 5.66 0.21 8.00
CA ALA A 139 4.86 -0.56 7.06
C ALA A 139 5.62 -0.84 5.75
N ILE A 140 6.46 0.08 5.28
CA ILE A 140 7.38 -0.17 4.17
C ILE A 140 8.38 -1.27 4.55
N ALA A 141 8.93 -1.23 5.75
CA ALA A 141 9.88 -2.23 6.23
C ALA A 141 9.25 -3.64 6.34
N GLU A 142 7.96 -3.73 6.61
CA GLU A 142 7.21 -4.99 6.68
C GLU A 142 6.70 -5.48 5.32
N ALA A 143 6.64 -4.64 4.28
CA ALA A 143 6.04 -4.99 3.00
C ALA A 143 7.03 -5.65 2.04
N ASP A 144 6.51 -6.53 1.16
CA ASP A 144 7.28 -7.15 0.08
C ASP A 144 7.21 -6.33 -1.21
N THR A 145 6.23 -5.44 -1.31
CA THR A 145 5.95 -4.65 -2.51
C THR A 145 5.51 -3.25 -2.12
N LEU A 146 6.15 -2.25 -2.70
CA LEU A 146 5.73 -0.86 -2.60
C LEU A 146 5.03 -0.44 -3.90
N LEU A 147 3.81 0.08 -3.78
CA LEU A 147 3.07 0.71 -4.87
C LEU A 147 3.24 2.22 -4.79
N LEU A 148 3.69 2.83 -5.88
CA LEU A 148 3.79 4.28 -5.98
C LEU A 148 2.46 4.86 -6.47
N THR A 149 1.93 5.83 -5.72
CA THR A 149 0.80 6.64 -6.17
C THR A 149 1.36 7.86 -6.90
N VAL A 150 1.08 7.97 -8.18
CA VAL A 150 1.52 9.11 -9.01
C VAL A 150 0.34 10.01 -9.37
N PRO A 151 0.52 11.34 -9.39
CA PRO A 151 -0.57 12.29 -9.66
C PRO A 151 -0.93 12.29 -11.15
N ASN A 152 -2.13 11.82 -11.48
CA ASN A 152 -2.61 11.72 -12.88
C ASN A 152 -2.83 13.10 -13.55
N GLN A 153 -2.94 14.17 -12.77
CA GLN A 153 -3.19 15.53 -13.25
C GLN A 153 -1.96 16.18 -13.92
N LEU A 154 -0.77 15.68 -13.63
CA LEU A 154 0.49 16.29 -14.08
C LEU A 154 1.00 15.73 -15.44
N GLY A 155 0.27 14.78 -16.02
CA GLY A 155 0.57 14.21 -17.32
C GLY A 155 1.68 13.15 -17.30
N VAL A 156 1.86 12.49 -18.45
CA VAL A 156 2.76 11.34 -18.58
C VAL A 156 4.22 11.73 -18.39
N ASP A 157 4.66 12.83 -19.02
CA ASP A 157 6.07 13.23 -18.97
C ASP A 157 6.53 13.56 -17.53
N TYR A 158 5.67 14.22 -16.76
CA TYR A 158 6.01 14.51 -15.37
C TYR A 158 5.95 13.27 -14.48
N ASN A 159 5.02 12.37 -14.71
CA ASN A 159 4.98 11.10 -13.99
C ASN A 159 6.19 10.21 -14.30
N THR A 160 6.69 10.24 -15.54
CA THR A 160 7.95 9.60 -15.90
C THR A 160 9.11 10.19 -15.09
N HIS A 161 9.22 11.51 -15.04
CA HIS A 161 10.22 12.21 -14.22
C HIS A 161 10.15 11.80 -12.72
N VAL A 162 8.95 11.75 -12.13
CA VAL A 162 8.76 11.33 -10.72
C VAL A 162 9.29 9.91 -10.50
N ILE A 163 8.95 8.98 -11.40
CA ILE A 163 9.38 7.57 -11.29
C ILE A 163 10.90 7.48 -11.48
N GLU A 164 11.46 8.16 -12.46
CA GLU A 164 12.91 8.20 -12.71
C GLU A 164 13.67 8.77 -11.50
N ALA A 165 13.20 9.86 -10.92
CA ALA A 165 13.79 10.47 -9.73
C ALA A 165 13.83 9.49 -8.54
N ILE A 166 12.76 8.74 -8.31
CA ILE A 166 12.71 7.71 -7.27
C ILE A 166 13.70 6.58 -7.58
N LEU A 167 13.72 6.08 -8.80
CA LEU A 167 14.59 4.96 -9.20
C LEU A 167 16.07 5.32 -9.19
N GLN A 168 16.42 6.57 -9.47
CA GLN A 168 17.81 7.02 -9.53
C GLN A 168 18.35 7.44 -8.16
N HIS A 169 17.54 8.10 -7.34
CA HIS A 169 18.01 8.76 -6.13
C HIS A 169 17.53 8.13 -4.82
N VAL A 170 16.43 7.37 -4.83
CA VAL A 170 15.83 6.83 -3.60
C VAL A 170 15.94 5.31 -3.53
N ALA A 171 15.50 4.61 -4.57
CA ALA A 171 15.43 3.16 -4.58
C ALA A 171 16.77 2.46 -4.30
N PRO A 172 17.93 2.91 -4.86
CA PRO A 172 19.21 2.26 -4.60
C PRO A 172 19.63 2.35 -3.14
N ALA A 173 19.39 3.49 -2.48
CA ALA A 173 19.73 3.73 -1.07
C ALA A 173 18.87 2.89 -0.10
N LEU A 174 17.68 2.47 -0.54
CA LEU A 174 16.74 1.62 0.22
C LEU A 174 16.83 0.13 -0.20
N GLY A 175 17.70 -0.21 -1.15
CA GLY A 175 17.83 -1.58 -1.67
C GLY A 175 16.58 -2.08 -2.43
N TRP A 176 15.75 -1.18 -2.91
CA TRP A 176 14.58 -1.54 -3.73
C TRP A 176 14.99 -2.00 -5.13
N ARG A 177 14.22 -2.96 -5.70
CA ARG A 177 14.50 -3.58 -7.00
C ARG A 177 13.26 -3.55 -7.89
#